data_1d8735266cf8a15319c0cff17cbe2e13
#
_entry.id   1d8735266cf8a15319c0cff17cbe2e13
#
_cell.length_a   1.000
_cell.length_b   1.000
_cell.length_c   1.000
_cell.angle_alpha   90.00
_cell.angle_beta   90.00
_cell.angle_gamma   90.00
#
_symmetry.space_group_name_H-M   'P 1'
#
loop_
_entity.id
_entity.type
_entity.pdbx_description
1 polymer ?
#
loop_
_entity_poly.entity_id
_entity_poly.type
_entity_poly.pdbx_seq_one_letter_code
_entity_poly.pdbx_strand_id
1 'polypeptide(L)'
;MRKKIKLLSVILCVLALTGCNKSSQNELTISVATSLLNPINEIIKEYENENNVKVNINFGGSGTLKSQIENGADVCAYFSANENFMDELVEKNIVKKDEINVPISNSLVLIKSDKLNNIKNSR
;
A
#
# COMPACT_ATOMS: atom_id res chain seq x y z
N MET A 1 -39.77 42.46 -9.77
CA MET A 1 -38.46 42.21 -9.20
C MET A 1 -38.33 40.80 -8.56
N ARG A 2 -39.24 40.37 -7.75
CA ARG A 2 -39.16 39.05 -7.04
C ARG A 2 -39.01 37.80 -7.94
N LYS A 3 -39.66 37.77 -9.14
CA LYS A 3 -39.55 36.66 -10.08
C LYS A 3 -38.19 36.55 -10.75
N LYS A 4 -37.52 37.68 -11.04
CA LYS A 4 -36.19 37.71 -11.65
C LYS A 4 -35.09 37.25 -10.66
N ILE A 5 -35.26 37.59 -9.37
CA ILE A 5 -34.34 37.13 -8.30
C ILE A 5 -34.42 35.63 -8.09
N LYS A 6 -35.64 35.04 -8.13
CA LYS A 6 -35.80 33.57 -8.02
C LYS A 6 -35.18 32.84 -9.21
N LEU A 7 -35.31 33.39 -10.42
CA LEU A 7 -34.71 32.80 -11.61
C LEU A 7 -33.18 32.86 -11.55
N LEU A 8 -32.60 33.95 -11.07
CA LEU A 8 -31.15 34.10 -10.90
C LEU A 8 -30.58 33.15 -9.84
N SER A 9 -31.31 32.91 -8.75
CA SER A 9 -30.95 31.96 -7.70
C SER A 9 -30.94 30.52 -8.19
N VAL A 10 -31.87 30.12 -9.05
CA VAL A 10 -31.93 28.77 -9.64
C VAL A 10 -30.77 28.57 -10.62
N ILE A 11 -30.42 29.56 -11.43
CA ILE A 11 -29.31 29.47 -12.38
C ILE A 11 -27.98 29.36 -11.61
N LEU A 12 -27.81 30.09 -10.50
CA LEU A 12 -26.60 30.01 -9.67
C LEU A 12 -26.44 28.62 -9.00
N CYS A 13 -27.54 27.99 -8.58
CA CYS A 13 -27.50 26.63 -8.04
C CYS A 13 -27.15 25.56 -9.09
N VAL A 14 -27.60 25.71 -10.33
CA VAL A 14 -27.31 24.77 -11.43
C VAL A 14 -25.83 24.84 -11.83
N LEU A 15 -25.22 26.03 -11.79
CA LEU A 15 -23.79 26.22 -12.08
C LEU A 15 -22.86 25.61 -11.01
N ALA A 16 -23.33 25.44 -9.78
CA ALA A 16 -22.55 24.83 -8.70
C ALA A 16 -22.46 23.29 -8.82
N LEU A 17 -23.28 22.64 -9.63
CA LEU A 17 -23.31 21.19 -9.79
C LEU A 17 -22.36 20.65 -10.88
N THR A 18 -21.72 21.50 -11.67
CA THR A 18 -20.83 21.07 -12.76
C THR A 18 -19.35 20.96 -12.35
N GLY A 19 -19.04 21.07 -11.07
CA GLY A 19 -17.68 21.21 -10.54
C GLY A 19 -17.01 19.96 -10.01
N CYS A 20 -17.21 18.77 -10.56
CA CYS A 20 -16.39 17.60 -10.23
C CYS A 20 -16.25 16.65 -11.41
N ASN A 21 -15.57 17.10 -12.47
CA ASN A 21 -14.98 16.15 -13.40
C ASN A 21 -13.53 15.88 -12.94
N LYS A 22 -13.39 15.13 -11.85
CA LYS A 22 -12.14 14.48 -11.51
C LYS A 22 -11.94 13.40 -12.55
N SER A 23 -11.05 13.61 -13.52
CA SER A 23 -10.55 12.50 -14.33
C SER A 23 -10.07 11.45 -13.33
N SER A 24 -10.76 10.35 -13.23
CA SER A 24 -10.30 9.19 -12.46
C SER A 24 -9.10 8.64 -13.21
N GLN A 25 -7.90 9.18 -12.96
CA GLN A 25 -6.72 8.38 -13.16
C GLN A 25 -6.96 7.13 -12.30
N ASN A 26 -6.76 5.97 -12.89
CA ASN A 26 -6.81 4.73 -12.15
C ASN A 26 -5.72 4.81 -11.06
N GLU A 27 -6.10 5.12 -9.85
CA GLU A 27 -5.19 5.20 -8.71
C GLU A 27 -5.26 3.88 -7.96
N LEU A 28 -4.10 3.27 -7.72
CA LEU A 28 -3.95 2.08 -6.90
C LEU A 28 -3.28 2.47 -5.59
N THR A 29 -3.73 1.91 -4.48
CA THR A 29 -3.04 2.07 -3.19
C THR A 29 -2.44 0.75 -2.78
N ILE A 30 -1.15 0.76 -2.44
CA ILE A 30 -0.44 -0.42 -1.94
C ILE A 30 0.17 -0.14 -0.57
N SER A 31 0.22 -1.16 0.28
CA SER A 31 0.91 -1.11 1.58
C SER A 31 2.23 -1.86 1.51
N VAL A 32 3.33 -1.21 1.90
CA VAL A 32 4.69 -1.75 1.72
C VAL A 32 5.50 -1.62 3.00
N ALA A 33 6.10 -2.73 3.43
CA ALA A 33 7.04 -2.71 4.54
C ALA A 33 8.23 -1.77 4.25
N THR A 34 8.61 -0.95 5.22
CA THR A 34 9.65 0.08 5.07
C THR A 34 10.99 -0.49 4.59
N SER A 35 11.32 -1.74 4.91
CA SER A 35 12.52 -2.42 4.44
C SER A 35 12.57 -2.63 2.92
N LEU A 36 11.43 -2.55 2.25
CA LEU A 36 11.29 -2.73 0.79
C LEU A 36 11.22 -1.39 0.03
N LEU A 37 11.41 -0.25 0.71
CA LEU A 37 11.23 1.10 0.17
C LEU A 37 11.98 1.32 -1.15
N ASN A 38 13.29 1.01 -1.17
CA ASN A 38 14.12 1.31 -2.33
C ASN A 38 13.76 0.46 -3.55
N PRO A 39 13.73 -0.88 -3.47
CA PRO A 39 13.41 -1.70 -4.63
C PRO A 39 11.99 -1.48 -5.15
N ILE A 40 11.01 -1.24 -4.26
CA ILE A 40 9.62 -1.08 -4.69
C ILE A 40 9.40 0.23 -5.46
N ASN A 41 10.11 1.30 -5.11
CA ASN A 41 10.01 2.58 -5.82
C ASN A 41 10.46 2.50 -7.28
N GLU A 42 11.46 1.68 -7.59
CA GLU A 42 11.93 1.46 -8.95
C GLU A 42 10.89 0.68 -9.77
N ILE A 43 10.37 -0.41 -9.20
CA ILE A 43 9.35 -1.25 -9.82
C ILE A 43 8.07 -0.45 -10.10
N ILE A 44 7.64 0.38 -9.16
CA ILE A 44 6.42 1.17 -9.33
C ILE A 44 6.54 2.22 -10.43
N LYS A 45 7.69 2.89 -10.55
CA LYS A 45 7.91 3.84 -11.64
C LYS A 45 7.79 3.18 -13.01
N GLU A 46 8.32 1.97 -13.16
CA GLU A 46 8.20 1.19 -14.38
C GLU A 46 6.75 0.80 -14.65
N TYR A 47 6.06 0.29 -13.62
CA TYR A 47 4.65 -0.10 -13.70
C TYR A 47 3.72 1.06 -14.06
N GLU A 48 3.91 2.24 -13.45
CA GLU A 48 3.12 3.45 -13.74
C GLU A 48 3.30 3.90 -15.21
N ASN A 49 4.55 3.84 -15.71
CA ASN A 49 4.86 4.21 -17.10
C ASN A 49 4.22 3.27 -18.13
N GLU A 50 4.17 1.97 -17.81
CA GLU A 50 3.63 0.96 -18.72
C GLU A 50 2.09 0.91 -18.72
N ASN A 51 1.46 1.18 -17.58
CA ASN A 51 0.03 0.92 -17.38
C ASN A 51 -0.84 2.18 -17.30
N ASN A 52 -0.27 3.37 -17.39
CA ASN A 52 -0.98 4.64 -17.26
C ASN A 52 -1.88 4.70 -16.01
N VAL A 53 -1.33 4.25 -14.89
CA VAL A 53 -1.94 4.27 -13.55
C VAL A 53 -1.06 5.08 -12.62
N LYS A 54 -1.61 5.54 -11.51
CA LYS A 54 -0.85 6.14 -10.42
C LYS A 54 -0.89 5.22 -9.22
N VAL A 55 0.28 4.95 -8.61
CA VAL A 55 0.39 4.09 -7.44
C VAL A 55 0.70 4.93 -6.20
N ASN A 56 -0.22 4.95 -5.27
CA ASN A 56 -0.03 5.55 -3.95
C ASN A 56 0.56 4.51 -3.00
N ILE A 57 1.69 4.84 -2.37
CA ILE A 57 2.39 3.89 -1.51
C ILE A 57 2.21 4.29 -0.05
N ASN A 58 1.66 3.40 0.76
CA ASN A 58 1.60 3.52 2.21
C ASN A 58 2.74 2.72 2.83
N PHE A 59 3.76 3.39 3.34
CA PHE A 59 4.90 2.76 4.00
C PHE A 59 4.71 2.63 5.50
N GLY A 60 5.12 1.49 6.05
CA GLY A 60 5.07 1.27 7.50
C GLY A 60 5.73 -0.03 7.94
N GLY A 61 5.72 -0.30 9.23
CA GLY A 61 6.05 -1.62 9.77
C GLY A 61 5.01 -2.64 9.33
N SER A 62 5.42 -3.86 8.94
CA SER A 62 4.50 -4.88 8.45
C SER A 62 3.31 -5.12 9.39
N GLY A 63 3.54 -5.24 10.71
CA GLY A 63 2.45 -5.42 11.67
C GLY A 63 1.47 -4.24 11.74
N THR A 64 1.96 -3.00 11.60
CA THR A 64 1.11 -1.80 11.56
C THR A 64 0.24 -1.78 10.31
N LEU A 65 0.83 -2.09 9.14
CA LEU A 65 0.11 -2.16 7.88
C LEU A 65 -0.95 -3.27 7.89
N LYS A 66 -0.60 -4.45 8.44
CA LYS A 66 -1.55 -5.53 8.67
C LYS A 66 -2.74 -5.05 9.49
N SER A 67 -2.49 -4.37 10.62
CA SER A 67 -3.57 -3.84 11.47
C SER A 67 -4.45 -2.83 10.74
N GLN A 68 -3.90 -2.00 9.87
CA GLN A 68 -4.68 -1.08 9.04
C GLN A 68 -5.60 -1.85 8.08
N ILE A 69 -5.10 -2.91 7.44
CA ILE A 69 -5.87 -3.78 6.54
C ILE A 69 -7.00 -4.47 7.30
N GLU A 70 -6.73 -5.01 8.48
CA GLU A 70 -7.73 -5.60 9.36
C GLU A 70 -8.84 -4.62 9.77
N ASN A 71 -8.50 -3.32 9.86
CA ASN A 71 -9.45 -2.25 10.14
C ASN A 71 -10.09 -1.64 8.89
N GLY A 72 -9.95 -2.29 7.73
CA GLY A 72 -10.64 -1.91 6.50
C GLY A 72 -9.90 -0.89 5.63
N ALA A 73 -8.57 -0.77 5.75
CA ALA A 73 -7.80 0.03 4.80
C ALA A 73 -7.96 -0.54 3.39
N ASP A 74 -8.36 0.34 2.46
CA ASP A 74 -8.54 -0.02 1.04
C ASP A 74 -7.19 -0.03 0.33
N VAL A 75 -6.61 -1.22 0.18
CA VAL A 75 -5.34 -1.45 -0.51
C VAL A 75 -5.48 -2.60 -1.49
N CYS A 76 -4.91 -2.45 -2.68
CA CYS A 76 -4.94 -3.47 -3.72
C CYS A 76 -3.81 -4.49 -3.60
N ALA A 77 -2.72 -4.16 -2.88
CA ALA A 77 -1.62 -5.08 -2.60
C ALA A 77 -0.93 -4.75 -1.27
N TYR A 78 -0.43 -5.78 -0.61
CA TYR A 78 0.33 -5.66 0.62
C TYR A 78 1.65 -6.44 0.53
N PHE A 79 2.77 -5.74 0.72
CA PHE A 79 4.12 -6.30 0.72
C PHE A 79 4.65 -6.36 2.15
N SER A 80 4.56 -7.55 2.74
CA SER A 80 5.05 -7.81 4.10
C SER A 80 6.51 -8.29 4.08
N ALA A 81 7.30 -7.87 5.06
CA ALA A 81 8.62 -8.41 5.33
C ALA A 81 8.59 -9.63 6.28
N ASN A 82 7.39 -10.07 6.68
CA ASN A 82 7.19 -11.21 7.57
C ASN A 82 5.97 -12.02 7.12
N GLU A 83 6.21 -13.30 6.81
CA GLU A 83 5.21 -14.24 6.32
C GLU A 83 4.08 -14.49 7.34
N ASN A 84 4.39 -14.53 8.64
CA ASN A 84 3.38 -14.75 9.66
C ASN A 84 2.20 -13.77 9.61
N PHE A 85 2.44 -12.51 9.21
CA PHE A 85 1.37 -11.53 9.07
C PHE A 85 0.43 -11.83 7.90
N MET A 86 0.92 -12.54 6.88
CA MET A 86 0.07 -13.01 5.79
C MET A 86 -0.80 -14.18 6.26
N ASP A 87 -0.23 -15.12 7.01
CA ASP A 87 -0.97 -16.24 7.60
C ASP A 87 -2.10 -15.74 8.52
N GLU A 88 -1.83 -14.72 9.36
CA GLU A 88 -2.86 -14.10 10.21
C GLU A 88 -4.01 -13.47 9.41
N LEU A 89 -3.72 -12.86 8.25
CA LEU A 89 -4.76 -12.32 7.37
C LEU A 89 -5.59 -13.42 6.70
N VAL A 90 -4.97 -14.56 6.38
CA VAL A 90 -5.67 -15.75 5.86
C VAL A 90 -6.58 -16.35 6.93
N GLU A 91 -6.10 -16.52 8.16
CA GLU A 91 -6.90 -17.04 9.29
C GLU A 91 -8.15 -16.17 9.55
N LYS A 92 -8.04 -14.86 9.31
CA LYS A 92 -9.16 -13.92 9.42
C LYS A 92 -10.04 -13.83 8.17
N ASN A 93 -9.75 -14.63 7.13
CA ASN A 93 -10.44 -14.60 5.84
C ASN A 93 -10.43 -13.23 5.14
N ILE A 94 -9.41 -12.42 5.37
CA ILE A 94 -9.21 -11.12 4.71
C ILE A 94 -8.51 -11.32 3.37
N VAL A 95 -7.59 -12.29 3.29
CA VAL A 95 -6.84 -12.66 2.09
C VAL A 95 -6.98 -14.17 1.90
N LYS A 96 -7.05 -14.63 0.65
CA LYS A 96 -7.03 -16.07 0.36
C LYS A 96 -5.60 -16.58 0.24
N LYS A 97 -5.38 -17.83 0.61
CA LYS A 97 -4.04 -18.43 0.58
C LYS A 97 -3.44 -18.52 -0.82
N ASP A 98 -4.26 -18.69 -1.84
CA ASP A 98 -3.86 -18.74 -3.24
C ASP A 98 -3.53 -17.36 -3.85
N GLU A 99 -3.85 -16.30 -3.14
CA GLU A 99 -3.48 -14.91 -3.50
C GLU A 99 -2.12 -14.49 -2.94
N ILE A 100 -1.48 -15.32 -2.09
CA ILE A 100 -0.17 -15.03 -1.49
C ILE A 100 0.96 -15.56 -2.35
N ASN A 101 1.92 -14.69 -2.65
CA ASN A 101 3.15 -15.03 -3.32
C ASN A 101 4.37 -14.69 -2.45
N VAL A 102 5.40 -15.51 -2.49
CA VAL A 102 6.69 -15.27 -1.82
C VAL A 102 7.76 -15.10 -2.91
N PRO A 103 7.86 -13.90 -3.52
CA PRO A 103 8.77 -13.67 -4.65
C PRO A 103 10.24 -13.65 -4.25
N ILE A 104 10.54 -13.34 -2.98
CA ILE A 104 11.91 -13.19 -2.45
C ILE A 104 11.96 -13.85 -1.09
N SER A 105 12.99 -14.65 -0.85
CA SER A 105 13.33 -15.19 0.47
C SER A 105 14.74 -14.77 0.87
N ASN A 106 14.98 -14.64 2.17
CA ASN A 106 16.28 -14.30 2.75
C ASN A 106 16.68 -15.35 3.78
N SER A 107 17.98 -15.56 3.96
CA SER A 107 18.52 -16.45 4.98
C SER A 107 19.47 -15.73 5.91
N LEU A 108 19.40 -16.04 7.20
CA LEU A 108 20.33 -15.53 8.19
C LEU A 108 21.61 -16.35 8.13
N VAL A 109 22.76 -15.66 8.06
CA VAL A 109 24.09 -16.26 8.14
C VAL A 109 24.84 -15.65 9.31
N LEU A 110 25.55 -16.48 10.05
CA LEU A 110 26.45 -16.02 11.11
C LEU A 110 27.83 -15.76 10.50
N ILE A 111 28.30 -14.52 10.58
CA ILE A 111 29.64 -14.14 10.15
C ILE A 111 30.52 -14.00 11.40
N LYS A 112 31.61 -14.78 11.45
CA LYS A 112 32.64 -14.66 12.47
C LYS A 112 33.81 -13.84 11.90
N SER A 113 34.20 -12.78 12.61
CA SER A 113 35.44 -12.07 12.30
C SER A 113 36.63 -12.85 12.83
N ASP A 114 37.69 -12.97 12.04
CA ASP A 114 38.94 -13.63 12.44
C ASP A 114 39.62 -12.95 13.64
N LYS A 115 39.24 -11.70 13.94
CA LYS A 115 39.73 -10.96 15.11
C LYS A 115 39.05 -11.36 16.43
N LEU A 116 37.96 -12.13 16.37
CA LEU A 116 37.15 -12.57 17.53
C LEU A 116 37.39 -14.05 17.86
N ASN A 117 38.61 -14.36 18.34
CA ASN A 117 39.01 -15.73 18.66
C ASN A 117 38.31 -16.34 19.91
N ASN A 118 37.44 -15.60 20.62
CA ASN A 118 36.95 -16.01 21.94
C ASN A 118 35.39 -16.00 22.10
N ILE A 119 34.63 -16.16 21.04
CA ILE A 119 33.18 -16.39 21.22
C ILE A 119 32.99 -17.88 21.45
N LYS A 120 32.90 -18.29 22.73
CA LYS A 120 32.38 -19.62 23.11
C LYS A 120 30.92 -19.69 22.65
N ASN A 121 30.59 -20.75 21.94
CA ASN A 121 29.17 -21.09 21.59
C ASN A 121 28.37 -21.15 22.90
N SER A 122 27.51 -20.16 23.15
CA SER A 122 26.42 -20.31 24.10
C SER A 122 25.32 -21.08 23.40
N ARG A 123 25.08 -22.29 23.85
CA ARG A 123 23.88 -23.07 23.50
C ARG A 123 22.69 -22.48 24.19
#